data_5ae970ab5bcf37ab985e31d7f127d896
#
_entry.id   5ae970ab5bcf37ab985e31d7f127d896
#
_cell.length_a   1.000
_cell.length_b   1.000
_cell.length_c   1.000
_cell.angle_alpha   90.00
_cell.angle_beta   90.00
_cell.angle_gamma   90.00
#
_symmetry.space_group_name_H-M   'P 1'
#
loop_
_entity.id
_entity.type
_entity.pdbx_description
1 polymer ?
#
loop_
_entity_poly.entity_id
_entity_poly.type
_entity_poly.pdbx_seq_one_letter_code
_entity_poly.pdbx_strand_id
1 'polypeptide(L)'
;MFDLVITGGTVIDGTGTPGVRADVGVADGRIAAVGDLAGAEAVETVDATDKVVCPGFVDPHTHYDAQIFWDPWATPSSLHGVTSLVMGNCGFSLAPIGDESDAAYIGAMMVKVEGMSPAALEIGVDWDWRSTADYLDRLDGNIGVNVAAMVGHCALRRTVMKDDAVGREATDAEVAEMQHLLHLGLEAGGLGFSTSRSFTHTDGDGVPIPSRVAADDEVVALSSVVADHPGTTLEWVADGCMNGFREDEIDLMARMSLAGRRPLNWNVLTVDSARPEDYRNQLAACEQVAERGGKAMALTMPILVGMNMHFHTFCALYLLPDWGGVMDLPHDEKVARLADPETRRHLEDRAASPDAGVFSRLTGWGRYRIGDTYSAANEGLKGRLVSDIARERGVRDFYALLDIVVADDLRTVLWPGPTDDDPASWLMRQAVWDHDHVM
;
A
#
# COMPACT_ATOMS: atom_id res chain seq x y z
N MET A 1 -19.28 37.49 -5.98
CA MET A 1 -19.22 36.62 -7.15
C MET A 1 -18.39 35.41 -6.79
N PHE A 2 -18.85 34.22 -7.03
CA PHE A 2 -18.09 32.99 -6.79
C PHE A 2 -17.24 32.64 -8.01
N ASP A 3 -16.14 31.91 -7.82
CA ASP A 3 -15.38 31.32 -8.91
C ASP A 3 -16.13 30.11 -9.48
N LEU A 4 -16.76 29.32 -8.60
CA LEU A 4 -17.54 28.13 -8.93
C LEU A 4 -18.77 28.04 -8.02
N VAL A 5 -19.92 27.70 -8.60
CA VAL A 5 -21.12 27.27 -7.84
C VAL A 5 -21.51 25.85 -8.31
N ILE A 6 -21.65 24.94 -7.37
CA ILE A 6 -22.14 23.57 -7.61
C ILE A 6 -23.58 23.53 -7.12
N THR A 7 -24.54 23.27 -8.00
CA THR A 7 -25.97 23.38 -7.70
C THR A 7 -26.67 22.05 -7.63
N GLY A 8 -27.72 21.95 -6.78
CA GLY A 8 -28.69 20.88 -6.80
C GLY A 8 -28.23 19.51 -6.34
N GLY A 9 -27.03 19.42 -5.74
CA GLY A 9 -26.47 18.17 -5.25
C GLY A 9 -26.93 17.75 -3.86
N THR A 10 -26.61 16.52 -3.46
CA THR A 10 -26.65 16.09 -2.06
C THR A 10 -25.26 16.28 -1.47
N VAL A 11 -25.09 17.25 -0.60
CA VAL A 11 -23.80 17.55 0.04
C VAL A 11 -23.57 16.59 1.20
N ILE A 12 -22.42 15.89 1.18
CA ILE A 12 -21.89 15.04 2.26
C ILE A 12 -20.55 15.63 2.62
N ASP A 13 -20.41 16.22 3.81
CA ASP A 13 -19.25 17.00 4.21
C ASP A 13 -18.10 16.17 4.83
N GLY A 14 -18.29 14.87 5.01
CA GLY A 14 -17.29 13.97 5.61
C GLY A 14 -17.27 13.97 7.14
N THR A 15 -18.18 14.68 7.82
CA THR A 15 -18.23 14.73 9.31
C THR A 15 -19.04 13.59 9.94
N GLY A 16 -19.61 12.70 9.12
CA GLY A 16 -20.53 11.64 9.57
C GLY A 16 -21.99 12.11 9.71
N THR A 17 -22.28 13.39 9.42
CA THR A 17 -23.67 13.87 9.41
C THR A 17 -24.41 13.43 8.15
N PRO A 18 -25.75 13.22 8.22
CA PRO A 18 -26.53 12.88 7.03
C PRO A 18 -26.38 13.92 5.93
N GLY A 19 -26.32 13.46 4.67
CA GLY A 19 -26.26 14.34 3.50
C GLY A 19 -27.49 15.26 3.40
N VAL A 20 -27.27 16.50 2.96
CA VAL A 20 -28.29 17.52 2.79
C VAL A 20 -28.33 18.04 1.36
N ARG A 21 -29.54 18.36 0.85
CA ARG A 21 -29.70 19.05 -0.46
C ARG A 21 -29.22 20.50 -0.28
N ALA A 22 -28.15 20.88 -0.95
CA ALA A 22 -27.60 22.21 -0.89
C ALA A 22 -26.75 22.50 -2.13
N ASP A 23 -26.47 23.79 -2.36
CA ASP A 23 -25.49 24.24 -3.31
C ASP A 23 -24.19 24.56 -2.58
N VAL A 24 -23.05 24.53 -3.29
CA VAL A 24 -21.72 24.85 -2.77
C VAL A 24 -21.13 25.99 -3.59
N GLY A 25 -20.77 27.09 -2.94
CA GLY A 25 -20.10 28.24 -3.57
C GLY A 25 -18.64 28.29 -3.17
N VAL A 26 -17.76 28.38 -4.16
CA VAL A 26 -16.30 28.49 -4.00
C VAL A 26 -15.86 29.90 -4.43
N ALA A 27 -15.02 30.52 -3.62
CA ALA A 27 -14.37 31.78 -3.93
C ALA A 27 -12.92 31.74 -3.42
N ASP A 28 -11.99 32.25 -4.22
CA ASP A 28 -10.55 32.26 -3.90
C ASP A 28 -10.02 30.85 -3.50
N GLY A 29 -10.48 29.80 -4.22
CA GLY A 29 -10.08 28.41 -3.98
C GLY A 29 -10.60 27.80 -2.66
N ARG A 30 -11.57 28.45 -1.99
CA ARG A 30 -12.15 27.98 -0.73
C ARG A 30 -13.66 27.86 -0.80
N ILE A 31 -14.24 26.91 -0.07
CA ILE A 31 -15.69 26.83 0.12
C ILE A 31 -16.09 28.06 0.94
N ALA A 32 -16.81 28.99 0.32
CA ALA A 32 -17.26 30.23 0.91
C ALA A 32 -18.70 30.17 1.41
N ALA A 33 -19.54 29.29 0.81
CA ALA A 33 -20.91 29.09 1.22
C ALA A 33 -21.41 27.68 0.94
N VAL A 34 -22.29 27.16 1.79
CA VAL A 34 -23.06 25.94 1.59
C VAL A 34 -24.51 26.26 1.96
N GLY A 35 -25.45 26.05 1.05
CA GLY A 35 -26.87 26.36 1.29
C GLY A 35 -27.64 26.60 0.00
N ASP A 36 -28.68 27.44 0.05
CA ASP A 36 -29.41 27.86 -1.17
C ASP A 36 -28.66 29.03 -1.83
N LEU A 37 -28.10 28.79 -2.99
CA LEU A 37 -27.36 29.77 -3.80
C LEU A 37 -28.08 30.05 -5.12
N ALA A 38 -29.41 29.84 -5.19
CA ALA A 38 -30.18 30.10 -6.38
C ALA A 38 -30.02 31.56 -6.86
N GLY A 39 -29.56 31.72 -8.09
CA GLY A 39 -29.31 33.04 -8.70
C GLY A 39 -27.98 33.70 -8.26
N ALA A 40 -27.13 33.04 -7.51
CA ALA A 40 -25.79 33.55 -7.20
C ALA A 40 -24.94 33.71 -8.48
N GLU A 41 -24.19 34.82 -8.58
CA GLU A 41 -23.26 35.03 -9.68
C GLU A 41 -21.98 34.22 -9.50
N ALA A 42 -21.61 33.46 -10.53
CA ALA A 42 -20.39 32.65 -10.56
C ALA A 42 -19.70 32.70 -11.92
N VAL A 43 -18.40 32.51 -11.95
CA VAL A 43 -17.64 32.36 -13.19
C VAL A 43 -18.01 31.05 -13.87
N GLU A 44 -18.16 29.97 -13.08
CA GLU A 44 -18.55 28.64 -13.54
C GLU A 44 -19.70 28.10 -12.66
N THR A 45 -20.62 27.36 -13.29
CA THR A 45 -21.68 26.64 -12.57
C THR A 45 -21.71 25.19 -13.00
N VAL A 46 -21.70 24.28 -12.03
CA VAL A 46 -21.82 22.82 -12.23
C VAL A 46 -23.18 22.34 -11.71
N ASP A 47 -23.94 21.70 -12.57
CA ASP A 47 -25.17 21.02 -12.18
C ASP A 47 -24.85 19.65 -11.58
N ALA A 48 -25.10 19.49 -10.29
CA ALA A 48 -24.93 18.25 -9.53
C ALA A 48 -26.30 17.60 -9.18
N THR A 49 -27.36 17.90 -9.94
CA THR A 49 -28.67 17.25 -9.73
C THR A 49 -28.49 15.72 -9.77
N ASP A 50 -29.08 15.06 -8.77
CA ASP A 50 -28.97 13.60 -8.55
C ASP A 50 -27.54 13.06 -8.32
N LYS A 51 -26.60 13.94 -7.95
CA LYS A 51 -25.24 13.57 -7.59
C LYS A 51 -24.95 13.88 -6.13
N VAL A 52 -23.91 13.22 -5.61
CA VAL A 52 -23.28 13.57 -4.33
C VAL A 52 -22.18 14.61 -4.58
N VAL A 53 -22.16 15.63 -3.72
CA VAL A 53 -21.09 16.62 -3.64
C VAL A 53 -20.37 16.39 -2.31
N CYS A 54 -19.12 15.97 -2.36
CA CYS A 54 -18.32 15.67 -1.18
C CYS A 54 -16.89 16.21 -1.35
N PRO A 55 -16.11 16.33 -0.24
CA PRO A 55 -14.68 16.56 -0.33
C PRO A 55 -14.01 15.50 -1.20
N GLY A 56 -12.88 15.84 -1.83
CA GLY A 56 -12.03 14.86 -2.48
C GLY A 56 -11.54 13.82 -1.45
N PHE A 57 -11.38 12.58 -1.90
CA PHE A 57 -10.95 11.51 -1.02
C PHE A 57 -9.49 11.68 -0.60
N VAL A 58 -9.19 11.25 0.63
CA VAL A 58 -7.84 11.12 1.14
C VAL A 58 -7.46 9.64 1.12
N ASP A 59 -6.37 9.30 0.41
CA ASP A 59 -5.79 7.96 0.46
C ASP A 59 -4.60 7.97 1.45
N PRO A 60 -4.78 7.43 2.67
CA PRO A 60 -3.77 7.52 3.72
C PRO A 60 -2.64 6.50 3.58
N HIS A 61 -2.70 5.60 2.60
CA HIS A 61 -1.67 4.58 2.42
C HIS A 61 -1.40 4.30 0.95
N THR A 62 -0.32 4.88 0.44
CA THR A 62 0.12 4.70 -0.95
C THR A 62 1.63 4.53 -1.03
N HIS A 63 2.10 4.01 -2.18
CA HIS A 63 3.50 3.89 -2.55
C HIS A 63 3.77 4.63 -3.87
N TYR A 64 3.20 5.83 -4.02
CA TYR A 64 3.46 6.71 -5.16
C TYR A 64 4.81 7.42 -5.11
N ASP A 65 5.63 7.16 -4.09
CA ASP A 65 6.91 7.85 -3.79
C ASP A 65 7.80 8.08 -5.00
N ALA A 66 7.91 7.09 -5.88
CA ALA A 66 8.64 7.20 -7.12
C ALA A 66 7.75 7.59 -8.30
N GLN A 67 6.56 7.00 -8.40
CA GLN A 67 5.65 7.19 -9.53
C GLN A 67 5.26 8.66 -9.70
N ILE A 68 5.13 9.42 -8.63
CA ILE A 68 4.73 10.83 -8.65
C ILE A 68 5.64 11.71 -9.52
N PHE A 69 6.91 11.30 -9.76
CA PHE A 69 7.84 12.04 -10.61
C PHE A 69 7.55 11.92 -12.11
N TRP A 70 6.95 10.81 -12.57
CA TRP A 70 6.55 10.63 -13.97
C TRP A 70 5.04 10.64 -14.18
N ASP A 71 4.26 10.52 -13.11
CA ASP A 71 2.80 10.64 -13.10
C ASP A 71 2.35 11.58 -11.98
N PRO A 72 2.50 12.92 -12.20
CA PRO A 72 2.22 13.92 -11.18
C PRO A 72 0.73 13.99 -10.79
N TRP A 73 -0.15 13.30 -11.50
CA TRP A 73 -1.56 13.21 -11.20
C TRP A 73 -1.90 12.00 -10.34
N ALA A 74 -0.94 11.14 -10.01
CA ALA A 74 -1.12 9.91 -9.24
C ALA A 74 -2.28 9.07 -9.78
N THR A 75 -2.25 8.77 -11.08
CA THR A 75 -3.26 7.91 -11.70
C THR A 75 -3.00 6.44 -11.33
N PRO A 76 -4.03 5.62 -11.11
CA PRO A 76 -5.46 5.92 -11.31
C PRO A 76 -6.17 6.59 -10.12
N SER A 77 -5.53 6.80 -8.96
CA SER A 77 -6.18 7.29 -7.73
C SER A 77 -6.95 8.59 -7.95
N SER A 78 -6.36 9.57 -8.64
CA SER A 78 -7.02 10.85 -8.96
C SER A 78 -8.27 10.67 -9.84
N LEU A 79 -8.27 9.68 -10.74
CA LEU A 79 -9.44 9.36 -11.57
C LEU A 79 -10.61 8.79 -10.77
N HIS A 80 -10.36 8.32 -9.55
CA HIS A 80 -11.35 7.85 -8.61
C HIS A 80 -11.75 8.90 -7.56
N GLY A 81 -11.32 10.16 -7.74
CA GLY A 81 -11.67 11.26 -6.86
C GLY A 81 -10.74 11.45 -5.66
N VAL A 82 -9.61 10.77 -5.62
CA VAL A 82 -8.56 11.02 -4.61
C VAL A 82 -7.90 12.36 -4.94
N THR A 83 -7.89 13.27 -3.99
CA THR A 83 -7.25 14.60 -4.12
C THR A 83 -6.08 14.79 -3.17
N SER A 84 -5.93 13.91 -2.20
CA SER A 84 -4.84 13.93 -1.23
C SER A 84 -4.36 12.50 -0.96
N LEU A 85 -3.07 12.29 -0.91
CA LEU A 85 -2.50 10.97 -0.63
C LEU A 85 -1.30 11.05 0.29
N VAL A 86 -1.06 9.95 1.02
CA VAL A 86 0.10 9.80 1.90
C VAL A 86 1.04 8.76 1.30
N MET A 87 2.30 9.12 1.16
CA MET A 87 3.40 8.27 0.67
C MET A 87 4.39 7.97 1.80
N GLY A 88 5.39 7.13 1.53
CA GLY A 88 6.41 6.76 2.52
C GLY A 88 5.92 5.80 3.58
N ASN A 89 4.89 5.03 3.30
CA ASN A 89 4.31 4.03 4.20
C ASN A 89 5.21 2.79 4.34
N CYS A 90 4.90 1.90 5.26
CA CYS A 90 5.60 0.62 5.51
C CYS A 90 7.10 0.74 5.80
N GLY A 91 7.58 1.93 6.16
CA GLY A 91 9.00 2.21 6.29
C GLY A 91 9.73 2.43 4.96
N PHE A 92 9.00 2.50 3.84
CA PHE A 92 9.53 2.68 2.48
C PHE A 92 9.37 4.13 2.03
N SER A 93 10.37 4.96 2.26
CA SER A 93 10.44 6.28 1.67
C SER A 93 11.68 6.41 0.79
N LEU A 94 11.65 7.32 -0.19
CA LEU A 94 12.81 7.60 -1.05
C LEU A 94 13.78 8.60 -0.45
N ALA A 95 13.52 9.07 0.77
CA ALA A 95 14.36 10.00 1.51
C ALA A 95 14.28 9.72 3.03
N PRO A 96 15.37 10.00 3.78
CA PRO A 96 16.66 10.49 3.32
C PRO A 96 17.47 9.42 2.57
N ILE A 97 18.48 9.85 1.78
CA ILE A 97 19.51 8.99 1.17
C ILE A 97 20.88 9.63 1.36
N GLY A 98 21.85 8.88 1.82
CA GLY A 98 23.21 9.38 2.05
C GLY A 98 24.03 9.49 0.77
N ASP A 99 23.87 8.56 -0.16
CA ASP A 99 24.61 8.47 -1.41
C ASP A 99 23.91 7.62 -2.47
N GLU A 100 24.56 7.43 -3.62
CA GLU A 100 24.01 6.65 -4.75
C GLU A 100 23.81 5.17 -4.42
N SER A 101 24.59 4.59 -3.49
CA SER A 101 24.41 3.20 -3.10
C SER A 101 23.13 3.00 -2.28
N ASP A 102 22.74 3.98 -1.49
CA ASP A 102 21.48 3.97 -0.75
C ASP A 102 20.28 4.11 -1.70
N ALA A 103 20.40 4.99 -2.71
CA ALA A 103 19.38 5.14 -3.75
C ALA A 103 19.16 3.83 -4.52
N ALA A 104 20.25 3.16 -4.92
CA ALA A 104 20.18 1.87 -5.60
C ALA A 104 19.53 0.79 -4.73
N TYR A 105 19.89 0.72 -3.44
CA TYR A 105 19.31 -0.22 -2.48
C TYR A 105 17.81 0.01 -2.28
N ILE A 106 17.42 1.27 -2.03
CA ILE A 106 16.00 1.63 -1.84
C ILE A 106 15.20 1.35 -3.12
N GLY A 107 15.75 1.69 -4.29
CA GLY A 107 15.12 1.39 -5.58
C GLY A 107 14.88 -0.12 -5.77
N ALA A 108 15.87 -0.97 -5.47
CA ALA A 108 15.73 -2.43 -5.55
C ALA A 108 14.67 -2.97 -4.57
N MET A 109 14.57 -2.39 -3.37
CA MET A 109 13.56 -2.72 -2.38
C MET A 109 12.15 -2.36 -2.88
N MET A 110 11.96 -1.17 -3.50
CA MET A 110 10.69 -0.76 -4.11
C MET A 110 10.27 -1.70 -5.27
N VAL A 111 11.21 -2.18 -6.06
CA VAL A 111 10.94 -3.22 -7.08
C VAL A 111 10.42 -4.49 -6.44
N LYS A 112 11.07 -4.97 -5.38
CA LYS A 112 10.76 -6.27 -4.75
C LYS A 112 9.44 -6.25 -3.98
N VAL A 113 9.19 -5.21 -3.20
CA VAL A 113 8.03 -5.15 -2.30
C VAL A 113 6.82 -4.54 -3.00
N GLU A 114 7.01 -3.43 -3.72
CA GLU A 114 5.92 -2.67 -4.31
C GLU A 114 5.66 -3.02 -5.80
N GLY A 115 6.47 -3.90 -6.36
CA GLY A 115 6.31 -4.32 -7.74
C GLY A 115 6.60 -3.24 -8.78
N MET A 116 7.36 -2.22 -8.43
CA MET A 116 7.73 -1.15 -9.36
C MET A 116 8.61 -1.68 -10.49
N SER A 117 8.44 -1.14 -11.68
CA SER A 117 9.29 -1.48 -12.81
C SER A 117 10.71 -0.93 -12.62
N PRO A 118 11.78 -1.77 -12.68
CA PRO A 118 13.15 -1.28 -12.61
C PRO A 118 13.45 -0.21 -13.68
N ALA A 119 12.97 -0.43 -14.91
CA ALA A 119 13.16 0.53 -16.00
C ALA A 119 12.43 1.85 -15.77
N ALA A 120 11.25 1.83 -15.12
CA ALA A 120 10.53 3.05 -14.75
C ALA A 120 11.28 3.84 -13.68
N LEU A 121 11.85 3.16 -12.68
CA LEU A 121 12.68 3.81 -11.65
C LEU A 121 13.96 4.41 -12.23
N GLU A 122 14.65 3.69 -13.13
CA GLU A 122 15.87 4.16 -13.78
C GLU A 122 15.66 5.41 -14.62
N ILE A 123 14.51 5.51 -15.32
CA ILE A 123 14.23 6.62 -16.23
C ILE A 123 13.46 7.74 -15.52
N GLY A 124 12.60 7.39 -14.56
CA GLY A 124 11.62 8.30 -13.99
C GLY A 124 12.07 9.00 -12.70
N VAL A 125 13.18 8.57 -12.10
CA VAL A 125 13.64 9.10 -10.80
C VAL A 125 15.09 9.56 -10.92
N ASP A 126 15.35 10.86 -10.73
CA ASP A 126 16.69 11.44 -10.85
C ASP A 126 17.62 11.17 -9.65
N TRP A 127 17.04 10.84 -8.47
CA TRP A 127 17.77 10.59 -7.22
C TRP A 127 18.74 11.71 -6.81
N ASP A 128 18.40 12.97 -7.11
CA ASP A 128 19.24 14.15 -6.92
C ASP A 128 19.06 14.86 -5.57
N TRP A 129 18.26 14.30 -4.67
CA TRP A 129 18.08 14.73 -3.28
C TRP A 129 18.97 13.96 -2.32
N ARG A 130 19.11 14.49 -1.09
CA ARG A 130 19.76 13.80 0.02
C ARG A 130 18.90 13.79 1.27
N SER A 131 18.24 14.87 1.57
CA SER A 131 17.34 14.99 2.73
C SER A 131 15.87 14.81 2.35
N THR A 132 15.02 14.62 3.37
CA THR A 132 13.56 14.67 3.18
C THR A 132 13.11 16.05 2.68
N ALA A 133 13.77 17.14 3.11
CA ALA A 133 13.49 18.49 2.64
C ALA A 133 13.70 18.58 1.11
N ASP A 134 14.86 18.15 0.63
CA ASP A 134 15.17 18.18 -0.83
C ASP A 134 14.15 17.38 -1.63
N TYR A 135 13.74 16.21 -1.12
CA TYR A 135 12.72 15.37 -1.75
C TYR A 135 11.36 16.09 -1.85
N LEU A 136 10.92 16.72 -0.75
CA LEU A 136 9.67 17.48 -0.73
C LEU A 136 9.72 18.70 -1.65
N ASP A 137 10.85 19.39 -1.69
CA ASP A 137 11.08 20.54 -2.60
C ASP A 137 10.97 20.13 -4.08
N ARG A 138 11.33 18.90 -4.44
CA ARG A 138 11.14 18.37 -5.80
C ARG A 138 9.67 18.17 -6.17
N LEU A 139 8.80 17.96 -5.19
CA LEU A 139 7.36 17.79 -5.41
C LEU A 139 6.61 19.12 -5.43
N ASP A 140 7.08 20.13 -4.72
CA ASP A 140 6.39 21.41 -4.60
C ASP A 140 6.23 22.11 -5.97
N GLY A 141 4.96 22.43 -6.29
CA GLY A 141 4.59 23.04 -7.57
C GLY A 141 4.64 22.10 -8.80
N ASN A 142 5.05 20.82 -8.64
CA ASN A 142 5.22 19.89 -9.75
C ASN A 142 4.18 18.76 -9.78
N ILE A 143 3.25 18.71 -8.83
CA ILE A 143 2.23 17.67 -8.69
C ILE A 143 0.82 18.22 -8.79
N GLY A 144 -0.11 17.40 -9.24
CA GLY A 144 -1.52 17.78 -9.47
C GLY A 144 -2.48 17.35 -8.35
N VAL A 145 -1.97 16.66 -7.32
CA VAL A 145 -2.71 16.21 -6.12
C VAL A 145 -1.98 16.72 -4.87
N ASN A 146 -2.66 16.77 -3.73
CA ASN A 146 -1.97 17.05 -2.48
C ASN A 146 -1.25 15.79 -2.01
N VAL A 147 -0.01 15.95 -1.53
CA VAL A 147 0.82 14.86 -1.05
C VAL A 147 1.34 15.17 0.35
N ALA A 148 1.32 14.15 1.20
CA ALA A 148 2.06 14.12 2.43
C ALA A 148 2.99 12.90 2.42
N ALA A 149 4.22 13.05 2.92
CA ALA A 149 5.21 11.98 2.94
C ALA A 149 5.59 11.59 4.37
N MET A 150 5.55 10.30 4.67
CA MET A 150 6.13 9.74 5.90
C MET A 150 7.64 9.62 5.75
N VAL A 151 8.38 9.69 6.85
CA VAL A 151 9.81 9.37 6.88
C VAL A 151 9.95 7.90 7.22
N GLY A 152 10.46 7.13 6.28
CA GLY A 152 10.52 5.67 6.35
C GLY A 152 11.73 5.16 7.13
N HIS A 153 11.50 4.19 8.00
CA HIS A 153 12.53 3.58 8.84
C HIS A 153 13.67 2.93 8.03
N CYS A 154 13.35 2.28 6.91
CA CYS A 154 14.36 1.65 6.06
C CYS A 154 15.35 2.68 5.47
N ALA A 155 14.85 3.84 5.06
CA ALA A 155 15.67 4.92 4.54
C ALA A 155 16.58 5.51 5.63
N LEU A 156 16.06 5.72 6.85
CA LEU A 156 16.85 6.18 7.99
C LEU A 156 17.97 5.21 8.32
N ARG A 157 17.66 3.92 8.48
CA ARG A 157 18.65 2.90 8.80
C ARG A 157 19.70 2.77 7.69
N ARG A 158 19.29 2.74 6.42
CA ARG A 158 20.21 2.62 5.29
C ARG A 158 21.17 3.82 5.22
N THR A 159 20.65 5.02 5.42
CA THR A 159 21.45 6.26 5.40
C THR A 159 22.52 6.25 6.50
N VAL A 160 22.17 5.81 7.72
CA VAL A 160 23.08 5.84 8.89
C VAL A 160 24.01 4.64 8.95
N MET A 161 23.48 3.44 8.70
CA MET A 161 24.20 2.17 8.93
C MET A 161 24.76 1.52 7.65
N LYS A 162 24.35 2.02 6.46
CA LYS A 162 24.77 1.47 5.17
C LYS A 162 24.45 -0.04 5.07
N ASP A 163 25.41 -0.86 4.67
CA ASP A 163 25.24 -2.30 4.52
C ASP A 163 24.94 -3.03 5.85
N ASP A 164 25.33 -2.44 6.98
CA ASP A 164 25.03 -2.98 8.31
C ASP A 164 23.52 -2.86 8.68
N ALA A 165 22.75 -2.07 7.94
CA ALA A 165 21.32 -1.83 8.21
C ALA A 165 20.47 -3.11 8.25
N VAL A 166 20.89 -4.17 7.56
CA VAL A 166 20.23 -5.49 7.53
C VAL A 166 21.00 -6.57 8.29
N GLY A 167 22.20 -6.26 8.78
CA GLY A 167 23.10 -7.27 9.38
C GLY A 167 23.05 -7.34 10.91
N ARG A 168 22.63 -6.27 11.57
CA ARG A 168 22.64 -6.14 13.04
C ARG A 168 21.68 -5.08 13.55
N GLU A 169 21.46 -5.07 14.85
CA GLU A 169 20.81 -3.97 15.55
C GLU A 169 21.69 -2.71 15.52
N ALA A 170 21.03 -1.54 15.63
CA ALA A 170 21.73 -0.26 15.71
C ALA A 170 22.34 -0.04 17.12
N THR A 171 23.45 0.67 17.15
CA THR A 171 24.01 1.19 18.38
C THR A 171 23.26 2.44 18.85
N ASP A 172 23.38 2.82 20.13
CA ASP A 172 22.76 4.03 20.67
C ASP A 172 23.13 5.29 19.86
N ALA A 173 24.36 5.37 19.34
CA ALA A 173 24.80 6.50 18.53
C ALA A 173 24.12 6.52 17.15
N GLU A 174 23.92 5.37 16.53
CA GLU A 174 23.19 5.23 15.26
C GLU A 174 21.70 5.53 15.44
N VAL A 175 21.10 5.08 16.55
CA VAL A 175 19.72 5.45 16.90
C VAL A 175 19.59 6.97 17.08
N ALA A 176 20.51 7.62 17.77
CA ALA A 176 20.50 9.06 17.95
C ALA A 176 20.63 9.82 16.61
N GLU A 177 21.45 9.32 15.68
CA GLU A 177 21.58 9.90 14.35
C GLU A 177 20.30 9.69 13.52
N MET A 178 19.66 8.52 13.57
CA MET A 178 18.37 8.29 12.93
C MET A 178 17.28 9.20 13.51
N GLN A 179 17.25 9.41 14.83
CA GLN A 179 16.34 10.37 15.47
C GLN A 179 16.58 11.80 14.97
N HIS A 180 17.84 12.20 14.80
CA HIS A 180 18.18 13.51 14.27
C HIS A 180 17.69 13.68 12.82
N LEU A 181 17.93 12.71 11.95
CA LEU A 181 17.46 12.73 10.55
C LEU A 181 15.92 12.75 10.48
N LEU A 182 15.25 11.97 11.32
CA LEU A 182 13.79 11.98 11.42
C LEU A 182 13.27 13.35 11.86
N HIS A 183 13.88 13.95 12.90
CA HIS A 183 13.51 15.29 13.37
C HIS A 183 13.62 16.33 12.24
N LEU A 184 14.72 16.34 11.49
CA LEU A 184 14.90 17.22 10.33
C LEU A 184 13.85 16.97 9.24
N GLY A 185 13.52 15.70 8.99
CA GLY A 185 12.49 15.33 8.01
C GLY A 185 11.10 15.83 8.42
N LEU A 186 10.76 15.76 9.71
CA LEU A 186 9.49 16.27 10.24
C LEU A 186 9.45 17.79 10.25
N GLU A 187 10.56 18.49 10.58
CA GLU A 187 10.66 19.94 10.47
C GLU A 187 10.47 20.43 9.03
N ALA A 188 10.93 19.65 8.05
CA ALA A 188 10.75 19.96 6.63
C ALA A 188 9.31 19.77 6.13
N GLY A 189 8.42 19.20 6.92
CA GLY A 189 7.02 18.96 6.57
C GLY A 189 6.65 17.49 6.40
N GLY A 190 7.52 16.56 6.78
CA GLY A 190 7.18 15.12 6.83
C GLY A 190 5.98 14.87 7.73
N LEU A 191 5.07 14.00 7.30
CA LEU A 191 3.81 13.73 8.01
C LEU A 191 3.99 12.88 9.27
N GLY A 192 5.08 12.12 9.37
CA GLY A 192 5.29 11.24 10.51
C GLY A 192 6.36 10.18 10.25
N PHE A 193 6.34 9.16 11.06
CA PHE A 193 7.27 8.02 10.99
C PHE A 193 6.55 6.74 10.60
N SER A 194 7.09 6.01 9.63
CA SER A 194 6.58 4.73 9.19
C SER A 194 7.59 3.61 9.37
N THR A 195 7.12 2.40 9.70
CA THR A 195 8.00 1.24 9.85
C THR A 195 7.29 -0.07 9.53
N SER A 196 8.04 -1.13 9.22
CA SER A 196 7.49 -2.46 8.97
C SER A 196 8.30 -3.55 9.65
N ARG A 197 7.57 -4.51 10.20
CA ARG A 197 8.10 -5.81 10.67
C ARG A 197 7.44 -7.00 9.99
N SER A 198 6.74 -6.77 8.88
CA SER A 198 6.09 -7.85 8.14
C SER A 198 7.11 -8.84 7.57
N PHE A 199 6.87 -10.14 7.81
CA PHE A 199 7.71 -11.20 7.25
C PHE A 199 7.72 -11.23 5.71
N THR A 200 6.74 -10.62 5.08
CA THR A 200 6.63 -10.53 3.61
C THR A 200 7.55 -9.47 3.01
N HIS A 201 8.02 -8.53 3.81
CA HIS A 201 8.87 -7.46 3.32
C HIS A 201 10.34 -7.89 3.34
N THR A 202 10.87 -8.09 2.15
CA THR A 202 12.28 -8.42 1.89
C THR A 202 12.89 -7.39 0.96
N ASP A 203 14.20 -7.22 1.03
CA ASP A 203 14.92 -6.33 0.11
C ASP A 203 15.13 -6.96 -1.28
N GLY A 204 15.90 -6.28 -2.14
CA GLY A 204 16.19 -6.74 -3.48
C GLY A 204 16.85 -8.11 -3.56
N ASP A 205 17.61 -8.49 -2.54
CA ASP A 205 18.31 -9.78 -2.42
C ASP A 205 17.48 -10.86 -1.72
N GLY A 206 16.27 -10.52 -1.27
CA GLY A 206 15.35 -11.43 -0.59
C GLY A 206 15.66 -11.63 0.91
N VAL A 207 16.55 -10.82 1.50
CA VAL A 207 16.77 -10.80 2.95
C VAL A 207 15.80 -9.84 3.64
N PRO A 208 15.58 -9.94 4.97
CA PRO A 208 14.70 -9.02 5.68
C PRO A 208 15.09 -7.56 5.45
N ILE A 209 14.12 -6.68 5.22
CA ILE A 209 14.35 -5.24 5.09
C ILE A 209 14.98 -4.64 6.35
N PRO A 210 15.63 -3.45 6.28
CA PRO A 210 16.32 -2.82 7.42
C PRO A 210 15.48 -2.70 8.69
N SER A 211 14.22 -2.29 8.60
CA SER A 211 13.33 -2.10 9.76
C SER A 211 12.97 -3.40 10.48
N ARG A 212 13.07 -4.56 9.82
CA ARG A 212 12.82 -5.88 10.46
C ARG A 212 13.93 -6.33 11.39
N VAL A 213 15.14 -5.77 11.23
CA VAL A 213 16.32 -6.08 12.06
C VAL A 213 16.40 -5.15 13.27
N ALA A 214 15.59 -4.10 13.31
CA ALA A 214 15.59 -3.11 14.39
C ALA A 214 15.14 -3.71 15.73
N ALA A 215 15.79 -3.34 16.83
CA ALA A 215 15.30 -3.63 18.17
C ALA A 215 14.00 -2.86 18.47
N ASP A 216 13.17 -3.36 19.40
CA ASP A 216 11.94 -2.67 19.80
C ASP A 216 12.22 -1.28 20.38
N ASP A 217 13.30 -1.15 21.14
CA ASP A 217 13.69 0.12 21.75
C ASP A 217 14.11 1.17 20.71
N GLU A 218 14.69 0.75 19.58
CA GLU A 218 14.95 1.63 18.44
C GLU A 218 13.64 2.16 17.83
N VAL A 219 12.69 1.28 17.59
CA VAL A 219 11.37 1.65 17.02
C VAL A 219 10.63 2.63 17.95
N VAL A 220 10.67 2.39 19.27
CA VAL A 220 10.07 3.29 20.27
C VAL A 220 10.80 4.62 20.35
N ALA A 221 12.15 4.61 20.28
CA ALA A 221 12.95 5.82 20.28
C ALA A 221 12.66 6.71 19.06
N LEU A 222 12.55 6.12 17.87
CA LEU A 222 12.16 6.86 16.67
C LEU A 222 10.71 7.36 16.77
N SER A 223 9.79 6.54 17.26
CA SER A 223 8.41 6.97 17.48
C SER A 223 8.31 8.17 18.43
N SER A 224 9.21 8.29 19.41
CA SER A 224 9.19 9.40 20.38
C SER A 224 9.47 10.76 19.75
N VAL A 225 10.23 10.81 18.64
CA VAL A 225 10.53 12.06 17.91
C VAL A 225 9.25 12.72 17.40
N VAL A 226 8.27 11.91 16.99
CA VAL A 226 6.98 12.38 16.47
C VAL A 226 6.20 13.22 17.49
N ALA A 227 6.42 13.00 18.79
CA ALA A 227 5.75 13.72 19.87
C ALA A 227 6.02 15.23 19.86
N ASP A 228 7.19 15.64 19.37
CA ASP A 228 7.64 17.05 19.35
C ASP A 228 7.13 17.80 18.10
N HIS A 229 6.48 17.10 17.15
CA HIS A 229 5.96 17.66 15.91
C HIS A 229 4.43 17.56 15.84
N PRO A 230 3.68 18.62 16.19
CA PRO A 230 2.21 18.62 16.15
C PRO A 230 1.68 18.33 14.74
N GLY A 231 0.60 17.55 14.64
CA GLY A 231 -0.04 17.20 13.35
C GLY A 231 0.56 15.99 12.64
N THR A 232 1.59 15.37 13.21
CA THR A 232 2.24 14.17 12.68
C THR A 232 1.55 12.88 13.15
N THR A 233 1.88 11.75 12.53
CA THR A 233 1.28 10.44 12.81
C THR A 233 2.33 9.32 12.81
N LEU A 234 1.90 8.11 13.21
CA LEU A 234 2.67 6.88 13.17
C LEU A 234 1.99 5.85 12.27
N GLU A 235 2.78 5.10 11.52
CA GLU A 235 2.30 4.00 10.68
C GLU A 235 3.16 2.75 10.89
N TRP A 236 2.53 1.57 10.90
CA TRP A 236 3.20 0.31 11.12
C TRP A 236 2.55 -0.86 10.39
N VAL A 237 3.39 -1.73 9.83
CA VAL A 237 2.99 -3.04 9.32
C VAL A 237 3.71 -4.13 10.09
N ALA A 238 2.98 -5.14 10.55
CA ALA A 238 3.52 -6.27 11.28
C ALA A 238 2.92 -7.60 10.78
N ASP A 239 3.48 -8.69 11.24
CA ASP A 239 2.96 -10.03 10.96
C ASP A 239 1.51 -10.19 11.41
N GLY A 240 1.16 -9.56 12.54
CA GLY A 240 -0.19 -9.55 13.09
C GLY A 240 -1.25 -8.95 12.17
N CYS A 241 -0.86 -8.08 11.22
CA CYS A 241 -1.76 -7.55 10.21
C CYS A 241 -2.36 -8.63 9.30
N MET A 242 -1.71 -9.80 9.19
CA MET A 242 -2.18 -10.92 8.38
C MET A 242 -2.61 -12.14 9.19
N ASN A 243 -1.97 -12.36 10.35
CA ASN A 243 -2.09 -13.62 11.10
C ASN A 243 -2.76 -13.44 12.48
N GLY A 244 -3.15 -12.20 12.86
CA GLY A 244 -3.54 -11.84 14.22
C GLY A 244 -2.32 -11.44 15.06
N PHE A 245 -2.49 -10.41 15.89
CA PHE A 245 -1.40 -9.83 16.66
C PHE A 245 -1.02 -10.69 17.87
N ARG A 246 0.28 -10.84 18.08
CA ARG A 246 0.86 -11.45 19.29
C ARG A 246 0.95 -10.41 20.41
N GLU A 247 1.14 -10.89 21.62
CA GLU A 247 1.25 -10.04 22.83
C GLU A 247 2.43 -9.04 22.75
N ASP A 248 3.57 -9.46 22.21
CA ASP A 248 4.74 -8.61 21.98
C ASP A 248 4.48 -7.50 20.94
N GLU A 249 3.71 -7.80 19.90
CA GLU A 249 3.32 -6.81 18.89
C GLU A 249 2.32 -5.79 19.47
N ILE A 250 1.36 -6.24 20.29
CA ILE A 250 0.40 -5.36 20.97
C ILE A 250 1.12 -4.45 21.98
N ASP A 251 2.11 -4.98 22.72
CA ASP A 251 2.93 -4.17 23.61
C ASP A 251 3.73 -3.12 22.85
N LEU A 252 4.36 -3.50 21.72
CA LEU A 252 5.12 -2.56 20.91
C LEU A 252 4.22 -1.47 20.31
N MET A 253 3.01 -1.80 19.81
CA MET A 253 2.04 -0.81 19.34
C MET A 253 1.69 0.22 20.44
N ALA A 254 1.45 -0.27 21.66
CA ALA A 254 1.15 0.61 22.79
C ALA A 254 2.33 1.53 23.13
N ARG A 255 3.55 0.99 23.20
CA ARG A 255 4.79 1.74 23.47
C ARG A 255 5.05 2.80 22.39
N MET A 256 4.91 2.47 21.12
CA MET A 256 5.05 3.41 19.99
C MET A 256 4.05 4.56 20.11
N SER A 257 2.76 4.24 20.28
CA SER A 257 1.70 5.26 20.40
C SER A 257 1.90 6.17 21.62
N LEU A 258 2.28 5.62 22.76
CA LEU A 258 2.56 6.38 23.98
C LEU A 258 3.80 7.27 23.83
N ALA A 259 4.89 6.74 23.27
CA ALA A 259 6.13 7.51 23.06
C ALA A 259 5.91 8.67 22.09
N GLY A 260 5.25 8.39 20.97
CA GLY A 260 4.94 9.40 19.94
C GLY A 260 3.79 10.32 20.29
N ARG A 261 2.99 10.02 21.35
CA ARG A 261 1.75 10.73 21.72
C ARG A 261 0.81 10.90 20.52
N ARG A 262 0.75 9.88 19.66
CA ARG A 262 -0.04 9.85 18.42
C ARG A 262 -0.77 8.53 18.29
N PRO A 263 -1.90 8.52 17.59
CA PRO A 263 -2.45 7.27 17.11
C PRO A 263 -1.43 6.55 16.22
N LEU A 264 -1.33 5.24 16.40
CA LEU A 264 -0.60 4.35 15.48
C LEU A 264 -1.58 3.77 14.49
N ASN A 265 -1.38 4.05 13.21
CA ASN A 265 -2.10 3.40 12.13
C ASN A 265 -1.42 2.08 11.76
N TRP A 266 -2.17 0.99 11.66
CA TRP A 266 -1.67 -0.26 11.11
C TRP A 266 -2.52 -0.71 9.91
N ASN A 267 -1.93 -1.43 8.98
CA ASN A 267 -2.56 -1.84 7.72
C ASN A 267 -2.16 -3.28 7.33
N VAL A 268 -3.07 -3.97 6.68
CA VAL A 268 -4.42 -3.58 6.27
C VAL A 268 -5.42 -4.54 6.90
N LEU A 269 -6.51 -4.02 7.45
CA LEU A 269 -7.61 -4.83 7.96
C LEU A 269 -8.48 -5.30 6.79
N THR A 270 -8.59 -6.61 6.63
CA THR A 270 -9.47 -7.23 5.63
C THR A 270 -10.48 -8.15 6.30
N VAL A 271 -11.58 -8.42 5.62
CA VAL A 271 -12.62 -9.35 6.06
C VAL A 271 -12.69 -10.55 5.11
N ASP A 272 -13.10 -11.70 5.64
CA ASP A 272 -13.32 -12.92 4.86
C ASP A 272 -14.39 -13.74 5.58
N SER A 273 -15.52 -14.01 4.92
CA SER A 273 -16.63 -14.77 5.51
C SER A 273 -16.26 -16.22 5.85
N ALA A 274 -15.22 -16.74 5.19
CA ALA A 274 -14.67 -18.08 5.53
C ALA A 274 -13.89 -18.06 6.85
N ARG A 275 -13.46 -16.90 7.33
CA ARG A 275 -12.68 -16.71 8.56
C ARG A 275 -13.17 -15.48 9.34
N PRO A 276 -14.41 -15.55 9.85
CA PRO A 276 -15.10 -14.36 10.40
C PRO A 276 -14.48 -13.86 11.72
N GLU A 277 -13.63 -14.64 12.38
CA GLU A 277 -12.98 -14.23 13.63
C GLU A 277 -11.66 -13.46 13.40
N ASP A 278 -11.05 -13.54 12.21
CA ASP A 278 -9.74 -12.94 11.98
C ASP A 278 -9.78 -11.42 12.21
N TYR A 279 -10.71 -10.69 11.57
CA TYR A 279 -10.79 -9.24 11.72
C TYR A 279 -11.18 -8.82 13.15
N ARG A 280 -11.99 -9.61 13.86
CA ARG A 280 -12.38 -9.34 15.26
C ARG A 280 -11.17 -9.46 16.18
N ASN A 281 -10.36 -10.49 16.00
CA ASN A 281 -9.13 -10.70 16.77
C ASN A 281 -8.13 -9.56 16.50
N GLN A 282 -8.04 -9.08 15.26
CA GLN A 282 -7.20 -7.94 14.91
C GLN A 282 -7.71 -6.63 15.52
N LEU A 283 -9.02 -6.38 15.54
CA LEU A 283 -9.60 -5.20 16.19
C LEU A 283 -9.46 -5.27 17.72
N ALA A 284 -9.58 -6.45 18.33
CA ALA A 284 -9.34 -6.63 19.77
C ALA A 284 -7.91 -6.21 20.18
N ALA A 285 -6.93 -6.26 19.27
CA ALA A 285 -5.60 -5.73 19.54
C ALA A 285 -5.62 -4.21 19.73
N CYS A 286 -6.45 -3.47 18.99
CA CYS A 286 -6.62 -2.03 19.18
C CYS A 286 -7.20 -1.70 20.57
N GLU A 287 -8.18 -2.51 21.03
CA GLU A 287 -8.77 -2.37 22.37
C GLU A 287 -7.71 -2.63 23.46
N GLN A 288 -6.89 -3.67 23.30
CA GLN A 288 -5.81 -3.98 24.24
C GLN A 288 -4.71 -2.89 24.26
N VAL A 289 -4.42 -2.26 23.12
CA VAL A 289 -3.54 -1.09 23.08
C VAL A 289 -4.15 0.09 23.87
N ALA A 290 -5.47 0.31 23.74
CA ALA A 290 -6.18 1.34 24.49
C ALA A 290 -6.19 1.07 26.00
N GLU A 291 -6.35 -0.19 26.43
CA GLU A 291 -6.23 -0.59 27.85
C GLU A 291 -4.83 -0.29 28.42
N ARG A 292 -3.79 -0.30 27.60
CA ARG A 292 -2.41 0.10 27.96
C ARG A 292 -2.16 1.61 27.88
N GLY A 293 -3.20 2.41 27.52
CA GLY A 293 -3.13 3.86 27.43
C GLY A 293 -2.66 4.40 26.07
N GLY A 294 -2.36 3.54 25.10
CA GLY A 294 -2.05 3.91 23.72
C GLY A 294 -3.31 4.09 22.86
N LYS A 295 -3.12 4.36 21.60
CA LYS A 295 -4.19 4.38 20.59
C LYS A 295 -3.70 3.73 19.29
N ALA A 296 -4.35 2.65 18.87
CA ALA A 296 -4.12 2.03 17.57
C ALA A 296 -5.39 2.13 16.71
N MET A 297 -5.19 2.30 15.40
CA MET A 297 -6.25 2.41 14.40
C MET A 297 -5.94 1.44 13.26
N ALA A 298 -6.93 0.68 12.86
CA ALA A 298 -6.84 -0.21 11.70
C ALA A 298 -7.19 0.57 10.43
N LEU A 299 -6.35 0.51 9.41
CA LEU A 299 -6.72 0.98 8.09
C LEU A 299 -7.44 -0.15 7.33
N THR A 300 -8.61 0.15 6.78
CA THR A 300 -9.35 -0.76 5.91
C THR A 300 -9.60 -0.15 4.53
N MET A 301 -10.06 -0.97 3.60
CA MET A 301 -10.36 -0.51 2.25
C MET A 301 -11.87 -0.38 2.03
N PRO A 302 -12.33 0.66 1.31
CA PRO A 302 -13.72 0.82 0.94
C PRO A 302 -14.14 -0.10 -0.22
N ILE A 303 -13.21 -0.82 -0.82
CA ILE A 303 -13.39 -1.67 -2.00
C ILE A 303 -12.73 -3.04 -1.81
N LEU A 304 -12.98 -3.95 -2.75
CA LEU A 304 -12.22 -5.21 -2.84
C LEU A 304 -10.79 -4.94 -3.31
N VAL A 305 -9.84 -5.74 -2.80
CA VAL A 305 -8.46 -5.68 -3.27
C VAL A 305 -8.39 -6.09 -4.74
N GLY A 306 -7.96 -5.16 -5.58
CA GLY A 306 -7.56 -5.44 -6.95
C GLY A 306 -6.05 -5.61 -7.04
N MET A 307 -5.58 -6.57 -7.81
CA MET A 307 -4.16 -6.82 -8.01
C MET A 307 -3.86 -6.99 -9.48
N ASN A 308 -2.85 -6.25 -9.98
CA ASN A 308 -2.21 -6.51 -11.25
C ASN A 308 -0.87 -7.19 -10.98
N MET A 309 -0.63 -8.33 -11.63
CA MET A 309 0.68 -8.99 -11.54
C MET A 309 1.02 -9.70 -12.84
N HIS A 310 2.30 -9.96 -13.06
CA HIS A 310 2.81 -10.78 -14.14
C HIS A 310 4.12 -11.46 -13.74
N PHE A 311 4.44 -12.58 -14.33
CA PHE A 311 5.60 -13.38 -13.95
C PHE A 311 6.93 -12.80 -14.45
N HIS A 312 6.88 -11.77 -15.28
CA HIS A 312 8.09 -11.14 -15.83
C HIS A 312 8.90 -10.40 -14.76
N THR A 313 8.27 -9.50 -13.97
CA THR A 313 8.93 -8.75 -12.89
C THR A 313 8.32 -9.03 -11.52
N PHE A 314 7.05 -8.70 -11.30
CA PHE A 314 6.40 -8.85 -10.01
C PHE A 314 5.22 -9.82 -10.07
N CYS A 315 5.21 -10.76 -9.12
CA CYS A 315 4.09 -11.66 -8.92
C CYS A 315 4.03 -12.09 -7.44
N ALA A 316 2.96 -11.73 -6.74
CA ALA A 316 2.76 -12.07 -5.33
C ALA A 316 2.81 -13.58 -5.03
N LEU A 317 2.76 -14.43 -6.05
CA LEU A 317 2.87 -15.89 -5.90
C LEU A 317 4.25 -16.34 -5.39
N TYR A 318 5.29 -15.47 -5.44
CA TYR A 318 6.59 -15.80 -4.83
C TYR A 318 6.49 -16.06 -3.32
N LEU A 319 5.43 -15.57 -2.67
CA LEU A 319 5.14 -15.81 -1.24
C LEU A 319 4.59 -17.21 -0.95
N LEU A 320 4.18 -17.96 -1.97
CA LEU A 320 3.76 -19.36 -1.80
C LEU A 320 4.99 -20.26 -1.51
N PRO A 321 4.82 -21.34 -0.75
CA PRO A 321 5.92 -22.26 -0.42
C PRO A 321 6.63 -22.75 -1.67
N ASP A 322 7.96 -22.61 -1.71
CA ASP A 322 8.90 -23.00 -2.78
C ASP A 322 8.77 -22.20 -4.10
N TRP A 323 7.78 -21.33 -4.24
CA TRP A 323 7.58 -20.53 -5.45
C TRP A 323 8.70 -19.49 -5.64
N GLY A 324 9.22 -18.89 -4.55
CA GLY A 324 10.33 -17.94 -4.61
C GLY A 324 11.54 -18.51 -5.34
N GLY A 325 11.86 -19.79 -5.12
CA GLY A 325 12.97 -20.48 -5.80
C GLY A 325 12.82 -20.58 -7.33
N VAL A 326 11.61 -20.36 -7.87
CA VAL A 326 11.37 -20.30 -9.32
C VAL A 326 11.16 -18.86 -9.78
N MET A 327 10.42 -18.07 -9.01
CA MET A 327 10.05 -16.70 -9.39
C MET A 327 11.25 -15.73 -9.37
N ASP A 328 12.26 -16.00 -8.56
CA ASP A 328 13.48 -15.18 -8.47
C ASP A 328 14.58 -15.60 -9.48
N LEU A 329 14.34 -16.63 -10.30
CA LEU A 329 15.30 -17.05 -11.33
C LEU A 329 15.43 -15.99 -12.45
N PRO A 330 16.59 -15.94 -13.13
CA PRO A 330 16.73 -15.21 -14.38
C PRO A 330 15.64 -15.57 -15.38
N HIS A 331 15.25 -14.61 -16.23
CA HIS A 331 14.10 -14.72 -17.12
C HIS A 331 14.02 -16.05 -17.89
N ASP A 332 15.08 -16.41 -18.62
CA ASP A 332 15.10 -17.61 -19.48
C ASP A 332 15.00 -18.90 -18.66
N GLU A 333 15.65 -18.93 -17.49
CA GLU A 333 15.58 -20.06 -16.57
C GLU A 333 14.18 -20.19 -15.97
N LYS A 334 13.55 -19.07 -15.59
CA LYS A 334 12.17 -19.01 -15.10
C LYS A 334 11.19 -19.56 -16.14
N VAL A 335 11.30 -19.11 -17.40
CA VAL A 335 10.47 -19.64 -18.52
C VAL A 335 10.63 -21.16 -18.64
N ALA A 336 11.88 -21.65 -18.65
CA ALA A 336 12.17 -23.09 -18.77
C ALA A 336 11.59 -23.89 -17.59
N ARG A 337 11.74 -23.38 -16.36
CA ARG A 337 11.20 -24.04 -15.15
C ARG A 337 9.67 -24.05 -15.14
N LEU A 338 9.01 -22.97 -15.52
CA LEU A 338 7.56 -22.90 -15.60
C LEU A 338 6.97 -23.70 -16.76
N ALA A 339 7.77 -24.05 -17.78
CA ALA A 339 7.39 -24.97 -18.83
C ALA A 339 7.54 -26.46 -18.44
N ASP A 340 8.41 -26.76 -17.45
CA ASP A 340 8.71 -28.13 -17.03
C ASP A 340 7.55 -28.78 -16.24
N PRO A 341 7.06 -29.96 -16.68
CA PRO A 341 5.92 -30.62 -16.02
C PRO A 341 6.16 -31.04 -14.56
N GLU A 342 7.40 -31.35 -14.17
CA GLU A 342 7.74 -31.74 -12.81
C GLU A 342 7.71 -30.52 -11.88
N THR A 343 8.30 -29.41 -12.31
CA THR A 343 8.24 -28.11 -11.61
C THR A 343 6.79 -27.66 -11.43
N ARG A 344 5.95 -27.71 -12.47
CA ARG A 344 4.52 -27.35 -12.38
C ARG A 344 3.78 -28.17 -11.33
N ARG A 345 4.00 -29.47 -11.31
CA ARG A 345 3.37 -30.36 -10.31
C ARG A 345 3.81 -30.01 -8.90
N HIS A 346 5.12 -29.81 -8.70
CA HIS A 346 5.67 -29.40 -7.42
C HIS A 346 5.07 -28.07 -6.93
N LEU A 347 5.04 -27.05 -7.79
CA LEU A 347 4.49 -25.73 -7.42
C LEU A 347 2.99 -25.81 -7.09
N GLU A 348 2.20 -26.60 -7.82
CA GLU A 348 0.79 -26.80 -7.53
C GLU A 348 0.59 -27.51 -6.19
N ASP A 349 1.35 -28.58 -5.91
CA ASP A 349 1.27 -29.33 -4.65
C ASP A 349 1.67 -28.43 -3.45
N ARG A 350 2.71 -27.62 -3.61
CA ARG A 350 3.15 -26.68 -2.55
C ARG A 350 2.15 -25.54 -2.33
N ALA A 351 1.57 -25.02 -3.38
CA ALA A 351 0.51 -24.01 -3.30
C ALA A 351 -0.76 -24.52 -2.58
N ALA A 352 -1.05 -25.82 -2.69
CA ALA A 352 -2.17 -26.47 -2.02
C ALA A 352 -1.85 -26.93 -0.59
N SER A 353 -0.59 -26.81 -0.13
CA SER A 353 -0.18 -27.27 1.19
C SER A 353 -0.67 -26.32 2.31
N PRO A 354 -0.81 -26.81 3.56
CA PRO A 354 -1.11 -25.94 4.70
C PRO A 354 -0.09 -24.83 4.92
N ASP A 355 1.16 -25.01 4.47
CA ASP A 355 2.22 -24.00 4.58
C ASP A 355 1.95 -22.74 3.77
N ALA A 356 1.02 -22.77 2.79
CA ALA A 356 0.60 -21.59 2.06
C ALA A 356 -0.12 -20.55 2.94
N GLY A 357 -0.66 -20.96 4.08
CA GLY A 357 -1.24 -20.06 5.07
C GLY A 357 -2.23 -19.07 4.47
N VAL A 358 -2.07 -17.79 4.77
CA VAL A 358 -2.93 -16.71 4.27
C VAL A 358 -2.82 -16.51 2.75
N PHE A 359 -1.69 -16.91 2.13
CA PHE A 359 -1.49 -16.81 0.68
C PHE A 359 -2.23 -17.87 -0.13
N SER A 360 -2.82 -18.88 0.53
CA SER A 360 -3.71 -19.84 -0.12
C SER A 360 -4.87 -19.17 -0.86
N ARG A 361 -5.25 -17.96 -0.46
CA ARG A 361 -6.24 -17.13 -1.17
C ARG A 361 -5.86 -16.83 -2.63
N LEU A 362 -4.56 -16.83 -2.94
CA LEU A 362 -4.04 -16.60 -4.30
C LEU A 362 -4.07 -17.86 -5.17
N THR A 363 -4.37 -19.04 -4.63
CA THR A 363 -4.33 -20.32 -5.36
C THR A 363 -5.62 -20.67 -6.09
N GLY A 364 -6.61 -19.79 -6.08
CA GLY A 364 -7.86 -19.95 -6.81
C GLY A 364 -7.67 -19.74 -8.32
N TRP A 365 -6.85 -20.54 -8.96
CA TRP A 365 -6.39 -20.39 -10.36
C TRP A 365 -7.51 -20.12 -11.37
N GLY A 366 -8.65 -20.79 -11.24
CA GLY A 366 -9.80 -20.61 -12.12
C GLY A 366 -10.49 -19.25 -12.00
N ARG A 367 -10.31 -18.55 -10.88
CA ARG A 367 -10.86 -17.20 -10.66
C ARG A 367 -10.01 -16.09 -11.24
N TYR A 368 -8.80 -16.41 -11.70
CA TYR A 368 -7.97 -15.42 -12.38
C TYR A 368 -8.63 -14.97 -13.67
N ARG A 369 -8.61 -13.66 -13.89
CA ARG A 369 -8.99 -13.07 -15.17
C ARG A 369 -7.72 -12.68 -15.91
N ILE A 370 -7.67 -12.97 -17.20
CA ILE A 370 -6.55 -12.58 -18.05
C ILE A 370 -6.67 -11.09 -18.37
N GLY A 371 -5.63 -10.34 -18.12
CA GLY A 371 -5.47 -8.96 -18.52
C GLY A 371 -4.86 -8.83 -19.91
N ASP A 372 -3.86 -7.96 -20.07
CA ASP A 372 -3.17 -7.79 -21.34
C ASP A 372 -2.33 -9.00 -21.70
N THR A 373 -2.33 -9.34 -23.00
CA THR A 373 -1.57 -10.43 -23.61
C THR A 373 -0.78 -9.92 -24.81
N TYR A 374 0.30 -10.60 -25.16
CA TYR A 374 1.27 -10.09 -26.12
C TYR A 374 1.62 -11.09 -27.24
N SER A 375 1.33 -12.37 -27.06
CA SER A 375 1.57 -13.40 -28.09
C SER A 375 0.33 -13.66 -28.93
N ALA A 376 0.53 -14.06 -30.18
CA ALA A 376 -0.56 -14.49 -31.06
C ALA A 376 -1.32 -15.71 -30.49
N ALA A 377 -0.66 -16.57 -29.71
CA ALA A 377 -1.28 -17.74 -29.08
C ALA A 377 -2.35 -17.36 -28.02
N ASN A 378 -2.25 -16.15 -27.45
CA ASN A 378 -3.14 -15.64 -26.42
C ASN A 378 -4.09 -14.54 -26.94
N GLU A 379 -4.14 -14.31 -28.26
CA GLU A 379 -5.07 -13.33 -28.83
C GLU A 379 -6.51 -13.64 -28.44
N GLY A 380 -7.25 -12.62 -28.04
CA GLY A 380 -8.66 -12.73 -27.62
C GLY A 380 -8.88 -13.29 -26.20
N LEU A 381 -7.85 -13.55 -25.41
CA LEU A 381 -7.99 -14.03 -24.03
C LEU A 381 -8.25 -12.90 -23.02
N LYS A 382 -7.94 -11.63 -23.34
CA LYS A 382 -8.17 -10.51 -22.42
C LYS A 382 -9.61 -10.48 -21.91
N GLY A 383 -9.77 -10.35 -20.59
CA GLY A 383 -11.05 -10.31 -19.91
C GLY A 383 -11.66 -11.68 -19.59
N ARG A 384 -11.10 -12.79 -20.09
CA ARG A 384 -11.64 -14.13 -19.87
C ARG A 384 -11.16 -14.73 -18.54
N LEU A 385 -11.98 -15.58 -17.93
CA LEU A 385 -11.60 -16.38 -16.76
C LEU A 385 -10.71 -17.56 -17.19
N VAL A 386 -9.71 -17.85 -16.37
CA VAL A 386 -8.84 -19.01 -16.57
C VAL A 386 -9.64 -20.30 -16.54
N SER A 387 -10.66 -20.44 -15.67
CA SER A 387 -11.53 -21.62 -15.62
C SER A 387 -12.28 -21.88 -16.93
N ASP A 388 -12.70 -20.85 -17.67
CA ASP A 388 -13.39 -21.01 -18.93
C ASP A 388 -12.42 -21.50 -20.03
N ILE A 389 -11.22 -20.90 -20.04
CA ILE A 389 -10.15 -21.27 -20.97
C ILE A 389 -9.68 -22.72 -20.70
N ALA A 390 -9.51 -23.08 -19.44
CA ALA A 390 -9.11 -24.43 -19.03
C ALA A 390 -10.13 -25.49 -19.46
N ARG A 391 -11.42 -25.19 -19.28
CA ARG A 391 -12.51 -26.07 -19.71
C ARG A 391 -12.51 -26.29 -21.23
N GLU A 392 -12.33 -25.24 -22.02
CA GLU A 392 -12.24 -25.32 -23.48
C GLU A 392 -11.02 -26.11 -23.93
N ARG A 393 -9.89 -25.97 -23.22
CA ARG A 393 -8.64 -26.71 -23.56
C ARG A 393 -8.60 -28.13 -22.99
N GLY A 394 -9.53 -28.51 -22.12
CA GLY A 394 -9.57 -29.82 -21.47
C GLY A 394 -8.42 -30.05 -20.49
N VAL A 395 -7.94 -28.98 -19.81
CA VAL A 395 -6.84 -29.02 -18.85
C VAL A 395 -7.28 -28.44 -17.50
N ARG A 396 -6.48 -28.63 -16.44
CA ARG A 396 -6.73 -28.01 -15.14
C ARG A 396 -6.41 -26.50 -15.18
N ASP A 397 -7.08 -25.70 -14.35
CA ASP A 397 -6.97 -24.25 -14.30
C ASP A 397 -5.52 -23.78 -14.13
N PHE A 398 -4.77 -24.41 -13.23
CA PHE A 398 -3.35 -24.08 -12.99
C PHE A 398 -2.49 -24.25 -14.25
N TYR A 399 -2.72 -25.34 -14.99
CA TYR A 399 -1.95 -25.62 -16.21
C TYR A 399 -2.35 -24.64 -17.32
N ALA A 400 -3.64 -24.32 -17.45
CA ALA A 400 -4.09 -23.31 -18.41
C ALA A 400 -3.46 -21.94 -18.14
N LEU A 401 -3.39 -21.53 -16.87
CA LEU A 401 -2.74 -20.27 -16.47
C LEU A 401 -1.26 -20.27 -16.85
N LEU A 402 -0.52 -21.31 -16.49
CA LEU A 402 0.91 -21.39 -16.81
C LEU A 402 1.18 -21.48 -18.33
N ASP A 403 0.34 -22.19 -19.09
CA ASP A 403 0.47 -22.24 -20.56
C ASP A 403 0.29 -20.85 -21.18
N ILE A 404 -0.67 -20.06 -20.68
CA ILE A 404 -0.89 -18.68 -21.13
C ILE A 404 0.32 -17.81 -20.80
N VAL A 405 0.79 -17.85 -19.56
CA VAL A 405 1.91 -17.04 -19.08
C VAL A 405 3.21 -17.35 -19.82
N VAL A 406 3.53 -18.63 -20.01
CA VAL A 406 4.73 -19.07 -20.72
C VAL A 406 4.66 -18.71 -22.21
N ALA A 407 3.50 -18.85 -22.85
CA ALA A 407 3.31 -18.49 -24.28
C ALA A 407 3.46 -16.98 -24.51
N ASP A 408 3.28 -16.14 -23.49
CA ASP A 408 3.42 -14.68 -23.52
C ASP A 408 4.80 -14.18 -23.01
N ASP A 409 5.77 -15.08 -22.88
CA ASP A 409 7.07 -14.74 -22.36
C ASP A 409 6.99 -14.07 -20.98
N LEU A 410 6.15 -14.63 -20.09
CA LEU A 410 5.85 -14.20 -18.72
C LEU A 410 5.16 -12.82 -18.58
N ARG A 411 4.83 -12.15 -19.68
CA ARG A 411 4.28 -10.78 -19.67
C ARG A 411 2.77 -10.69 -19.51
N THR A 412 2.04 -11.82 -19.60
CA THR A 412 0.58 -11.83 -19.40
C THR A 412 0.23 -11.14 -18.09
N VAL A 413 -0.63 -10.12 -18.17
CA VAL A 413 -1.20 -9.49 -16.97
C VAL A 413 -2.26 -10.40 -16.37
N LEU A 414 -2.17 -10.63 -15.08
CA LEU A 414 -3.08 -11.50 -14.33
C LEU A 414 -3.83 -10.67 -13.28
N TRP A 415 -5.14 -10.89 -13.22
CA TRP A 415 -6.02 -10.31 -12.21
C TRP A 415 -6.60 -11.44 -11.35
N PRO A 416 -6.03 -11.71 -10.16
CA PRO A 416 -6.61 -12.66 -9.21
C PRO A 416 -8.03 -12.24 -8.84
N GLY A 417 -8.97 -13.17 -8.89
CA GLY A 417 -10.34 -12.89 -8.44
C GLY A 417 -10.40 -12.76 -6.91
N PRO A 418 -11.21 -11.84 -6.37
CA PRO A 418 -11.38 -11.68 -4.93
C PRO A 418 -11.95 -12.95 -4.29
N THR A 419 -11.62 -13.19 -3.03
CA THR A 419 -12.13 -14.32 -2.24
C THR A 419 -13.27 -13.93 -1.32
N ASP A 420 -13.50 -12.64 -1.17
CA ASP A 420 -14.34 -11.99 -0.17
C ASP A 420 -15.43 -11.09 -0.78
N ASP A 421 -15.85 -11.40 -2.02
CA ASP A 421 -16.94 -10.72 -2.74
C ASP A 421 -18.29 -11.43 -2.58
N ASP A 422 -18.56 -11.94 -1.39
CA ASP A 422 -19.82 -12.57 -1.04
C ASP A 422 -20.67 -11.68 -0.10
N PRO A 423 -22.00 -11.87 -0.03
CA PRO A 423 -22.86 -11.03 0.80
C PRO A 423 -22.49 -11.00 2.29
N ALA A 424 -21.95 -12.09 2.85
CA ALA A 424 -21.56 -12.13 4.26
C ALA A 424 -20.29 -11.30 4.50
N SER A 425 -19.31 -11.37 3.60
CA SER A 425 -18.11 -10.51 3.64
C SER A 425 -18.47 -9.02 3.51
N TRP A 426 -19.44 -8.67 2.67
CA TRP A 426 -19.92 -7.30 2.56
C TRP A 426 -20.62 -6.77 3.83
N LEU A 427 -21.39 -7.63 4.52
CA LEU A 427 -21.96 -7.27 5.83
C LEU A 427 -20.87 -7.07 6.90
N MET A 428 -19.81 -7.87 6.86
CA MET A 428 -18.67 -7.69 7.76
C MET A 428 -17.94 -6.36 7.50
N ARG A 429 -17.75 -5.98 6.22
CA ARG A 429 -17.17 -4.67 5.87
C ARG A 429 -17.97 -3.51 6.43
N GLN A 430 -19.30 -3.56 6.32
CA GLN A 430 -20.15 -2.53 6.91
C GLN A 430 -19.92 -2.39 8.41
N ALA A 431 -19.86 -3.52 9.14
CA ALA A 431 -19.57 -3.50 10.56
C ALA A 431 -18.17 -2.98 10.90
N VAL A 432 -17.18 -3.26 10.03
CA VAL A 432 -15.81 -2.73 10.17
C VAL A 432 -15.78 -1.23 9.93
N TRP A 433 -16.46 -0.71 8.91
CA TRP A 433 -16.49 0.73 8.62
C TRP A 433 -17.15 1.57 9.72
N ASP A 434 -18.06 0.97 10.49
CA ASP A 434 -18.75 1.63 11.62
C ASP A 434 -17.95 1.50 12.96
N HIS A 435 -16.76 0.91 12.95
CA HIS A 435 -16.02 0.61 14.17
C HIS A 435 -15.09 1.77 14.58
N ASP A 436 -15.09 2.13 15.88
CA ASP A 436 -14.35 3.28 16.43
C ASP A 436 -12.81 3.22 16.26
N HIS A 437 -12.25 2.02 16.06
CA HIS A 437 -10.81 1.81 15.83
C HIS A 437 -10.46 1.62 14.34
N VAL A 438 -11.34 1.98 13.42
CA VAL A 438 -11.12 1.81 11.97
C VAL A 438 -11.12 3.17 11.27
N MET A 439 -10.28 3.28 10.26
CA MET A 439 -10.20 4.43 9.38
C MET A 439 -10.10 3.98 7.91
#